data_df061e82ad22c955eb3a23f106f0eff8
#
_entry.id   df061e82ad22c955eb3a23f106f0eff8
#
_cell.length_a   1.000
_cell.length_b   1.000
_cell.length_c   1.000
_cell.angle_alpha   90.00
_cell.angle_beta   90.00
_cell.angle_gamma   90.00
#
_symmetry.space_group_name_H-M   'P 1'
#
loop_
_entity.id
_entity.type
_entity.pdbx_description
1 polymer ?
#
loop_
_entity_poly.entity_id
_entity_poly.type
_entity_poly.pdbx_seq_one_letter_code
_entity_poly.pdbx_strand_id
1 'polypeptide(L)'
;SSSISFRIYNNELCPPYPSCIEDEMGEQDTLQCPNCIAEDDTDGIELWNECYSIENTFNLNLSNTELSDTIPTKIGGLNNLETLNLSSNQIAGEIPIEIGRLDRLISLYLDSNQLTGFIPLELGNLTNLNSLRLNDNQLSGWFPSTMCNLPIEFDGTIVDSLNLPYFDIS
;
A
#
# COMPACT_ATOMS: atom_id res chain seq x y z
N SER A 1 -50.96 8.35 0.06
CA SER A 1 -49.57 7.99 0.32
C SER A 1 -48.69 8.64 -0.71
N SER A 2 -48.00 9.69 -0.32
CA SER A 2 -46.99 10.33 -1.16
C SER A 2 -45.73 9.47 -1.17
N SER A 3 -45.49 8.78 -2.28
CA SER A 3 -44.22 8.10 -2.49
C SER A 3 -43.12 9.16 -2.62
N ILE A 4 -42.24 9.23 -1.64
CA ILE A 4 -41.01 10.01 -1.76
C ILE A 4 -40.07 9.16 -2.63
N SER A 5 -39.86 9.58 -3.86
CA SER A 5 -38.90 8.94 -4.74
C SER A 5 -37.51 9.52 -4.45
N PHE A 6 -36.67 8.73 -3.82
CA PHE A 6 -35.24 9.06 -3.72
C PHE A 6 -34.50 8.53 -4.95
N ARG A 7 -33.73 9.40 -5.60
CA ARG A 7 -32.79 8.99 -6.65
C ARG A 7 -31.39 9.39 -6.25
N ILE A 8 -30.57 8.39 -5.98
CA ILE A 8 -29.16 8.57 -5.61
C ILE A 8 -28.33 7.80 -6.64
N TYR A 9 -28.07 8.45 -7.80
CA TYR A 9 -27.24 7.86 -8.85
C TYR A 9 -25.92 8.62 -8.95
N ASN A 10 -24.86 7.90 -9.28
CA ASN A 10 -23.53 8.46 -9.55
C ASN A 10 -22.97 9.32 -8.39
N ASN A 11 -23.13 8.82 -7.17
CA ASN A 11 -22.51 9.41 -5.97
C ASN A 11 -21.45 8.47 -5.43
N GLU A 12 -20.52 9.01 -4.65
CA GLU A 12 -19.46 8.26 -3.96
C GLU A 12 -19.98 7.72 -2.61
N LEU A 13 -21.10 6.98 -2.65
CA LEU A 13 -21.67 6.40 -1.45
C LEU A 13 -21.13 4.99 -1.22
N CYS A 14 -20.65 4.74 -0.03
CA CYS A 14 -20.06 3.47 0.36
C CYS A 14 -21.06 2.53 1.05
N PRO A 15 -21.05 1.21 0.78
CA PRO A 15 -21.80 0.22 1.55
C PRO A 15 -21.22 0.08 2.98
N PRO A 16 -21.98 -0.47 3.97
CA PRO A 16 -23.31 -1.05 3.77
C PRO A 16 -24.41 0.01 3.70
N TYR A 17 -25.34 -0.17 2.78
CA TYR A 17 -26.50 0.70 2.67
C TYR A 17 -27.62 0.20 3.58
N PRO A 18 -28.46 1.11 4.15
CA PRO A 18 -29.68 0.69 4.80
C PRO A 18 -30.55 -0.15 3.86
N SER A 19 -31.05 -1.30 4.32
CA SER A 19 -31.81 -2.25 3.51
C SER A 19 -33.04 -1.66 2.81
N CYS A 20 -33.53 -0.52 3.30
CA CYS A 20 -34.66 0.18 2.70
C CYS A 20 -34.32 0.95 1.42
N ILE A 21 -33.05 1.08 1.07
CA ILE A 21 -32.60 1.82 -0.12
C ILE A 21 -31.68 1.01 -1.05
N GLU A 22 -31.27 -0.19 -0.67
CA GLU A 22 -30.37 -1.04 -1.47
C GLU A 22 -30.88 -1.26 -2.90
N ASP A 23 -32.18 -1.52 -3.06
CA ASP A 23 -32.80 -1.77 -4.36
C ASP A 23 -32.93 -0.50 -5.23
N GLU A 24 -32.84 0.67 -4.63
CA GLU A 24 -32.99 1.97 -5.30
C GLU A 24 -31.62 2.61 -5.67
N MET A 25 -30.54 1.98 -5.25
CA MET A 25 -29.17 2.44 -5.53
C MET A 25 -28.77 2.02 -6.94
N GLY A 26 -28.55 2.98 -7.82
CA GLY A 26 -27.91 2.72 -9.12
C GLY A 26 -26.43 2.35 -8.97
N GLU A 27 -25.72 2.28 -10.10
CA GLU A 27 -24.26 2.10 -10.06
C GLU A 27 -23.61 3.24 -9.27
N GLN A 28 -22.83 2.88 -8.27
CA GLN A 28 -22.08 3.80 -7.43
C GLN A 28 -20.57 3.60 -7.71
N ASP A 29 -19.83 4.69 -7.67
CA ASP A 29 -18.37 4.60 -7.67
C ASP A 29 -17.89 4.18 -6.27
N THR A 30 -17.63 2.88 -6.11
CA THR A 30 -17.17 2.31 -4.85
C THR A 30 -15.64 2.19 -4.78
N LEU A 31 -14.92 2.73 -5.76
CA LEU A 31 -13.45 2.59 -5.81
C LEU A 31 -12.74 3.24 -4.61
N GLN A 32 -13.38 4.23 -4.01
CA GLN A 32 -12.89 4.93 -2.82
C GLN A 32 -13.61 4.53 -1.54
N CYS A 33 -14.54 3.57 -1.62
CA CYS A 33 -15.22 3.11 -0.42
C CYS A 33 -14.26 2.35 0.51
N PRO A 34 -14.32 2.60 1.82
CA PRO A 34 -13.63 1.77 2.77
C PRO A 34 -14.16 0.34 2.66
N ASN A 35 -13.26 -0.64 2.67
CA ASN A 35 -13.66 -2.03 2.53
C ASN A 35 -14.26 -2.63 3.79
N CYS A 36 -14.04 -1.96 4.93
CA CYS A 36 -14.38 -2.47 6.25
C CYS A 36 -14.44 -1.32 7.27
N ILE A 37 -14.99 -1.61 8.42
CA ILE A 37 -14.91 -0.75 9.60
C ILE A 37 -13.83 -1.32 10.52
N ALA A 38 -12.86 -0.50 10.88
CA ALA A 38 -11.76 -0.89 11.75
C ALA A 38 -12.21 -1.05 13.21
N GLU A 39 -11.38 -1.62 14.08
CA GLU A 39 -11.70 -1.86 15.49
C GLU A 39 -12.01 -0.58 16.29
N ASP A 40 -11.59 0.57 15.77
CA ASP A 40 -11.81 1.89 16.36
C ASP A 40 -13.05 2.60 15.81
N ASP A 41 -13.95 1.86 15.14
CA ASP A 41 -15.17 2.34 14.49
C ASP A 41 -14.92 3.37 13.35
N THR A 42 -13.71 3.45 12.80
CA THR A 42 -13.39 4.28 11.66
C THR A 42 -13.40 3.50 10.34
N ASP A 43 -13.47 4.23 9.23
CA ASP A 43 -13.35 3.66 7.90
C ASP A 43 -11.99 2.99 7.73
N GLY A 44 -11.97 1.77 7.20
CA GLY A 44 -10.79 0.96 7.08
C GLY A 44 -10.56 0.36 5.70
N ILE A 45 -9.39 -0.20 5.53
CA ILE A 45 -8.97 -0.95 4.35
C ILE A 45 -8.66 -2.38 4.78
N GLU A 46 -9.27 -3.33 4.09
CA GLU A 46 -8.99 -4.74 4.27
C GLU A 46 -7.69 -5.11 3.56
N LEU A 47 -6.70 -5.57 4.35
CA LEU A 47 -5.45 -6.13 3.88
C LEU A 47 -5.24 -7.47 4.57
N TRP A 48 -4.98 -8.54 3.82
CA TRP A 48 -4.74 -9.91 4.34
C TRP A 48 -5.78 -10.37 5.36
N ASN A 49 -7.09 -10.11 5.07
CA ASN A 49 -8.27 -10.42 5.90
C ASN A 49 -8.37 -9.66 7.23
N GLU A 50 -7.57 -8.63 7.43
CA GLU A 50 -7.63 -7.73 8.58
C GLU A 50 -8.00 -6.32 8.13
N CYS A 51 -8.78 -5.62 8.96
CA CYS A 51 -9.23 -4.27 8.67
C CYS A 51 -8.38 -3.21 9.38
N TYR A 52 -7.73 -2.36 8.62
CA TYR A 52 -6.85 -1.30 9.14
C TYR A 52 -7.49 0.07 8.95
N SER A 53 -7.58 0.86 10.01
CA SER A 53 -8.10 2.22 9.98
C SER A 53 -7.32 3.12 9.01
N ILE A 54 -8.02 3.82 8.12
CA ILE A 54 -7.39 4.80 7.22
C ILE A 54 -6.82 5.98 8.02
N GLU A 55 -7.55 6.38 9.07
CA GLU A 55 -7.20 7.57 9.86
C GLU A 55 -6.13 7.29 10.91
N ASN A 56 -6.16 6.12 11.55
CA ASN A 56 -5.41 5.84 12.77
C ASN A 56 -4.28 4.80 12.58
N THR A 57 -4.06 4.29 11.34
CA THR A 57 -2.93 3.40 11.08
C THR A 57 -1.69 4.21 10.67
N PHE A 58 -0.82 4.49 11.63
CA PHE A 58 0.47 5.15 11.42
C PHE A 58 1.63 4.16 11.33
N ASN A 59 1.49 3.00 11.95
CA ASN A 59 2.52 1.97 11.97
C ASN A 59 1.88 0.60 11.73
N LEU A 60 2.25 -0.03 10.61
CA LEU A 60 1.83 -1.38 10.27
C LEU A 60 3.05 -2.30 10.30
N ASN A 61 3.15 -3.07 11.37
CA ASN A 61 4.21 -4.04 11.53
C ASN A 61 3.65 -5.47 11.48
N LEU A 62 3.88 -6.14 10.38
CA LEU A 62 3.52 -7.53 10.11
C LEU A 62 4.78 -8.36 9.80
N SER A 63 5.93 -7.99 10.36
CA SER A 63 7.16 -8.74 10.17
C SER A 63 7.08 -10.11 10.85
N ASN A 64 7.61 -11.13 10.17
CA ASN A 64 7.69 -12.50 10.72
C ASN A 64 6.32 -13.07 11.14
N THR A 65 5.28 -12.85 10.31
CA THR A 65 3.91 -13.34 10.55
C THR A 65 3.48 -14.45 9.58
N GLU A 66 4.43 -14.98 8.82
CA GLU A 66 4.19 -16.06 7.85
C GLU A 66 3.26 -15.65 6.67
N LEU A 67 3.12 -14.35 6.40
CA LEU A 67 2.38 -13.86 5.24
C LEU A 67 2.95 -14.44 3.96
N SER A 68 2.08 -15.04 3.13
CA SER A 68 2.45 -15.77 1.91
C SER A 68 1.71 -15.32 0.65
N ASP A 69 1.01 -14.20 0.71
CA ASP A 69 0.26 -13.59 -0.40
C ASP A 69 1.05 -12.42 -1.02
N THR A 70 0.47 -11.75 -1.98
CA THR A 70 1.03 -10.51 -2.57
C THR A 70 0.77 -9.30 -1.68
N ILE A 71 1.49 -8.20 -1.93
CA ILE A 71 1.16 -6.91 -1.31
C ILE A 71 -0.09 -6.36 -2.01
N PRO A 72 -1.22 -6.17 -1.31
CA PRO A 72 -2.43 -5.66 -1.93
C PRO A 72 -2.25 -4.21 -2.41
N THR A 73 -2.74 -3.88 -3.62
CA THR A 73 -2.70 -2.51 -4.17
C THR A 73 -3.42 -1.49 -3.28
N LYS A 74 -4.42 -1.96 -2.54
CA LYS A 74 -5.18 -1.16 -1.56
C LYS A 74 -4.32 -0.58 -0.43
N ILE A 75 -3.11 -1.11 -0.20
CA ILE A 75 -2.15 -0.58 0.79
C ILE A 75 -1.93 0.93 0.62
N GLY A 76 -1.95 1.41 -0.63
CA GLY A 76 -1.78 2.82 -0.96
C GLY A 76 -2.89 3.75 -0.45
N GLY A 77 -3.96 3.19 0.14
CA GLY A 77 -5.03 3.98 0.77
C GLY A 77 -4.78 4.30 2.25
N LEU A 78 -3.77 3.70 2.90
CA LEU A 78 -3.40 4.03 4.30
C LEU A 78 -2.58 5.33 4.35
N ASN A 79 -3.22 6.45 4.00
CA ASN A 79 -2.57 7.74 3.77
C ASN A 79 -1.82 8.33 4.99
N ASN A 80 -2.08 7.84 6.19
CA ASN A 80 -1.41 8.27 7.41
C ASN A 80 -0.24 7.36 7.81
N LEU A 81 0.08 6.33 7.00
CA LEU A 81 1.11 5.36 7.33
C LEU A 81 2.50 5.99 7.29
N GLU A 82 3.22 5.89 8.41
CA GLU A 82 4.60 6.37 8.57
C GLU A 82 5.61 5.21 8.52
N THR A 83 5.20 4.03 8.99
CA THR A 83 6.03 2.82 8.96
C THR A 83 5.26 1.64 8.41
N LEU A 84 5.81 1.00 7.38
CA LEU A 84 5.37 -0.28 6.85
C LEU A 84 6.49 -1.29 7.00
N ASN A 85 6.27 -2.31 7.83
CA ASN A 85 7.22 -3.40 8.01
C ASN A 85 6.55 -4.74 7.67
N LEU A 86 6.95 -5.30 6.54
CA LEU A 86 6.54 -6.61 6.04
C LEU A 86 7.74 -7.58 5.96
N SER A 87 8.86 -7.25 6.59
CA SER A 87 10.09 -8.05 6.51
C SER A 87 9.94 -9.47 7.05
N SER A 88 10.78 -10.37 6.58
CA SER A 88 10.84 -11.76 7.08
C SER A 88 9.50 -12.50 6.95
N ASN A 89 8.94 -12.49 5.74
CA ASN A 89 7.72 -13.20 5.39
C ASN A 89 7.92 -14.07 4.12
N GLN A 90 6.85 -14.55 3.53
CA GLN A 90 6.86 -15.32 2.29
C GLN A 90 6.10 -14.57 1.19
N ILE A 91 6.06 -13.23 1.27
CA ILE A 91 5.31 -12.38 0.34
C ILE A 91 5.95 -12.47 -1.04
N ALA A 92 5.13 -12.77 -2.05
CA ALA A 92 5.56 -12.94 -3.44
C ALA A 92 4.94 -11.87 -4.36
N GLY A 93 5.28 -11.94 -5.66
CA GLY A 93 4.78 -10.99 -6.65
C GLY A 93 5.56 -9.68 -6.67
N GLU A 94 4.99 -8.67 -7.29
CA GLU A 94 5.64 -7.38 -7.50
C GLU A 94 5.32 -6.39 -6.36
N ILE A 95 6.20 -5.41 -6.16
CA ILE A 95 5.90 -4.27 -5.29
C ILE A 95 4.87 -3.40 -6.00
N PRO A 96 3.66 -3.19 -5.45
CA PRO A 96 2.63 -2.40 -6.12
C PRO A 96 3.01 -0.92 -6.18
N ILE A 97 2.76 -0.29 -7.34
CA ILE A 97 3.04 1.13 -7.56
C ILE A 97 2.29 2.03 -6.58
N GLU A 98 1.17 1.55 -6.03
CA GLU A 98 0.32 2.26 -5.07
C GLU A 98 1.03 2.56 -3.75
N ILE A 99 2.11 1.84 -3.41
CA ILE A 99 2.96 2.21 -2.24
C ILE A 99 3.47 3.65 -2.39
N GLY A 100 3.75 4.09 -3.62
CA GLY A 100 4.17 5.47 -3.91
C GLY A 100 3.14 6.57 -3.58
N ARG A 101 1.92 6.20 -3.13
CA ARG A 101 0.90 7.14 -2.64
C ARG A 101 1.00 7.43 -1.15
N LEU A 102 1.82 6.67 -0.42
CA LEU A 102 1.99 6.81 1.03
C LEU A 102 2.95 7.97 1.34
N ASP A 103 2.51 9.19 1.08
CA ASP A 103 3.33 10.41 1.12
C ASP A 103 3.92 10.72 2.52
N ARG A 104 3.37 10.13 3.58
CA ARG A 104 3.88 10.23 4.96
C ARG A 104 4.86 9.13 5.34
N LEU A 105 5.12 8.16 4.46
CA LEU A 105 5.95 7.01 4.79
C LEU A 105 7.40 7.43 5.05
N ILE A 106 7.91 7.06 6.21
CA ILE A 106 9.27 7.32 6.69
C ILE A 106 10.12 6.06 6.58
N SER A 107 9.52 4.88 6.83
CA SER A 107 10.23 3.61 6.83
C SER A 107 9.46 2.55 6.06
N LEU A 108 10.15 1.89 5.13
CA LEU A 108 9.63 0.77 4.34
C LEU A 108 10.58 -0.41 4.42
N TYR A 109 10.13 -1.50 5.06
CA TYR A 109 10.90 -2.74 5.22
C TYR A 109 10.17 -3.88 4.53
N LEU A 110 10.74 -4.34 3.41
CA LEU A 110 10.25 -5.45 2.58
C LEU A 110 11.29 -6.55 2.45
N ASP A 111 12.39 -6.46 3.22
CA ASP A 111 13.50 -7.40 3.16
C ASP A 111 13.09 -8.83 3.55
N SER A 112 13.85 -9.81 3.08
CA SER A 112 13.66 -11.23 3.40
C SER A 112 12.25 -11.73 3.03
N ASN A 113 11.91 -11.60 1.73
CA ASN A 113 10.66 -12.05 1.12
C ASN A 113 10.92 -12.75 -0.22
N GLN A 114 9.88 -12.98 -1.01
CA GLN A 114 9.95 -13.58 -2.35
C GLN A 114 9.50 -12.60 -3.44
N LEU A 115 9.67 -11.30 -3.21
CA LEU A 115 9.25 -10.25 -4.15
C LEU A 115 10.05 -10.32 -5.44
N THR A 116 9.36 -10.14 -6.56
CA THR A 116 9.89 -10.21 -7.93
C THR A 116 9.63 -8.92 -8.70
N GLY A 117 10.03 -8.87 -9.98
CA GLY A 117 9.79 -7.70 -10.82
C GLY A 117 10.74 -6.55 -10.53
N PHE A 118 10.31 -5.34 -10.87
CA PHE A 118 11.13 -4.13 -10.78
C PHE A 118 10.81 -3.35 -9.51
N ILE A 119 11.78 -2.54 -9.06
CA ILE A 119 11.51 -1.50 -8.06
C ILE A 119 10.67 -0.42 -8.75
N PRO A 120 9.44 -0.13 -8.28
CA PRO A 120 8.58 0.88 -8.89
C PRO A 120 9.20 2.27 -8.83
N LEU A 121 9.15 3.01 -9.95
CA LEU A 121 9.63 4.40 -10.00
C LEU A 121 8.82 5.33 -9.07
N GLU A 122 7.60 4.94 -8.74
CA GLU A 122 6.68 5.63 -7.84
C GLU A 122 7.19 5.69 -6.39
N LEU A 123 8.10 4.79 -6.00
CA LEU A 123 8.78 4.91 -4.71
C LEU A 123 9.55 6.23 -4.58
N GLY A 124 9.98 6.82 -5.69
CA GLY A 124 10.57 8.16 -5.72
C GLY A 124 9.63 9.30 -5.29
N ASN A 125 8.33 9.06 -5.20
CA ASN A 125 7.35 10.04 -4.70
C ASN A 125 7.36 10.14 -3.16
N LEU A 126 7.95 9.16 -2.47
CA LEU A 126 7.97 9.06 -1.01
C LEU A 126 9.01 10.01 -0.40
N THR A 127 8.81 11.32 -0.55
CA THR A 127 9.81 12.35 -0.19
C THR A 127 10.19 12.38 1.29
N ASN A 128 9.41 11.73 2.16
CA ASN A 128 9.69 11.57 3.58
C ASN A 128 10.41 10.25 3.91
N LEU A 129 10.61 9.36 2.91
CA LEU A 129 11.21 8.06 3.13
C LEU A 129 12.68 8.21 3.50
N ASN A 130 13.03 7.73 4.66
CA ASN A 130 14.36 7.83 5.26
C ASN A 130 15.02 6.45 5.39
N SER A 131 14.22 5.40 5.55
CA SER A 131 14.71 4.04 5.66
C SER A 131 14.01 3.11 4.69
N LEU A 132 14.78 2.42 3.85
CA LEU A 132 14.30 1.46 2.88
C LEU A 132 15.12 0.17 2.95
N ARG A 133 14.43 -0.97 3.07
CA ARG A 133 15.06 -2.30 3.00
C ARG A 133 14.34 -3.15 1.98
N LEU A 134 15.07 -3.63 0.98
CA LEU A 134 14.58 -4.47 -0.11
C LEU A 134 15.43 -5.74 -0.31
N ASN A 135 16.47 -5.91 0.52
CA ASN A 135 17.41 -7.01 0.41
C ASN A 135 16.72 -8.39 0.60
N ASP A 136 17.41 -9.45 0.20
CA ASP A 136 16.93 -10.83 0.33
C ASP A 136 15.54 -11.03 -0.32
N ASN A 137 15.43 -10.58 -1.59
CA ASN A 137 14.28 -10.74 -2.48
C ASN A 137 14.74 -11.23 -3.86
N GLN A 138 13.84 -11.32 -4.81
CA GLN A 138 14.10 -11.71 -6.20
C GLN A 138 13.83 -10.55 -7.17
N LEU A 139 14.03 -9.31 -6.69
CA LEU A 139 13.86 -8.10 -7.49
C LEU A 139 14.90 -8.05 -8.61
N SER A 140 14.56 -7.40 -9.71
CA SER A 140 15.38 -7.31 -10.91
C SER A 140 15.31 -5.92 -11.54
N GLY A 141 16.13 -5.68 -12.59
CA GLY A 141 16.09 -4.43 -13.36
C GLY A 141 16.94 -3.32 -12.75
N TRP A 142 16.61 -2.09 -13.11
CA TRP A 142 17.39 -0.91 -12.76
C TRP A 142 16.84 -0.23 -11.50
N PHE A 143 17.73 0.36 -10.71
CA PHE A 143 17.33 1.22 -9.60
C PHE A 143 16.74 2.52 -10.18
N PRO A 144 15.49 2.89 -9.82
CA PRO A 144 14.85 4.06 -10.39
C PRO A 144 15.60 5.36 -10.04
N SER A 145 15.94 6.16 -11.05
CA SER A 145 16.62 7.46 -10.83
C SER A 145 15.79 8.44 -10.00
N THR A 146 14.48 8.28 -9.96
CA THR A 146 13.57 9.07 -9.11
C THR A 146 13.90 8.94 -7.63
N MET A 147 14.50 7.81 -7.22
CA MET A 147 14.87 7.55 -5.83
C MET A 147 16.18 8.24 -5.41
N CYS A 148 16.99 8.73 -6.36
CA CYS A 148 18.24 9.45 -6.04
C CYS A 148 18.01 10.76 -5.27
N ASN A 149 16.77 11.29 -5.28
CA ASN A 149 16.41 12.52 -4.57
C ASN A 149 15.82 12.26 -3.17
N LEU A 150 15.66 11.00 -2.78
CA LEU A 150 15.14 10.66 -1.46
C LEU A 150 16.21 10.87 -0.38
N PRO A 151 15.81 11.24 0.84
CA PRO A 151 16.73 11.44 1.96
C PRO A 151 17.24 10.11 2.57
N ILE A 152 17.32 9.06 1.77
CA ILE A 152 17.77 7.73 2.20
C ILE A 152 19.29 7.73 2.23
N GLU A 153 19.86 7.35 3.37
CA GLU A 153 21.28 7.03 3.44
C GLU A 153 21.51 5.65 2.83
N PHE A 154 22.11 5.63 1.65
CA PHE A 154 22.53 4.39 1.00
C PHE A 154 23.83 3.92 1.66
N ASP A 155 23.74 3.02 2.62
CA ASP A 155 24.91 2.46 3.33
C ASP A 155 25.68 1.40 2.50
N GLY A 156 25.31 1.24 1.25
CA GLY A 156 25.90 0.24 0.33
C GLY A 156 25.27 -1.14 0.45
N THR A 157 24.53 -1.44 1.52
CA THR A 157 23.96 -2.78 1.73
C THR A 157 22.78 -3.08 0.82
N ILE A 158 22.02 -2.06 0.39
CA ILE A 158 20.94 -2.22 -0.58
C ILE A 158 21.50 -2.66 -1.95
N VAL A 159 22.66 -2.16 -2.31
CA VAL A 159 23.30 -2.44 -3.60
C VAL A 159 23.85 -3.86 -3.66
N ASP A 160 24.48 -4.32 -2.59
CA ASP A 160 25.07 -5.64 -2.52
C ASP A 160 24.02 -6.77 -2.45
N SER A 161 22.85 -6.48 -1.89
CA SER A 161 21.79 -7.47 -1.70
C SER A 161 20.91 -7.67 -2.93
N LEU A 162 20.78 -6.65 -3.80
CA LEU A 162 19.94 -6.73 -5.00
C LEU A 162 20.64 -7.44 -6.16
N ASN A 163 21.95 -7.77 -6.02
CA ASN A 163 22.76 -8.41 -7.07
C ASN A 163 22.59 -7.75 -8.44
N LEU A 164 22.36 -6.42 -8.45
CA LEU A 164 22.13 -5.65 -9.67
C LEU A 164 23.46 -5.40 -10.36
N PRO A 165 23.65 -5.88 -11.58
CA PRO A 165 24.83 -5.52 -12.36
C PRO A 165 24.70 -4.05 -12.78
N TYR A 166 25.59 -3.24 -12.27
CA TYR A 166 25.91 -1.88 -12.72
C TYR A 166 24.93 -0.75 -12.41
N PHE A 167 25.38 0.15 -11.53
CA PHE A 167 25.02 1.56 -11.61
C PHE A 167 25.66 2.15 -12.87
N ASP A 168 24.88 2.38 -13.92
CA ASP A 168 25.26 3.32 -14.96
C ASP A 168 24.70 4.69 -14.56
N ILE A 169 25.56 5.49 -13.93
CA ILE A 169 25.35 6.91 -13.69
C ILE A 169 25.89 7.67 -14.90
N SER A 170 25.24 7.53 -16.06
CA SER A 170 25.51 8.37 -17.23
C SER A 170 24.39 9.38 -17.46
#